data_ff966306460c33d5bd51d5b7d70bfed3
#
_entry.id   ff966306460c33d5bd51d5b7d70bfed3
#
_cell.length_a   1.000
_cell.length_b   1.000
_cell.length_c   1.000
_cell.angle_alpha   90.00
_cell.angle_beta   90.00
_cell.angle_gamma   90.00
#
_symmetry.space_group_name_H-M   'P 1'
#
loop_
_entity.id
_entity.type
_entity.pdbx_description
1 polymer ?
#
loop_
_entity_poly.entity_id
_entity_poly.type
_entity_poly.pdbx_seq_one_letter_code
_entity_poly.pdbx_strand_id
1 'polypeptide(L)' 'MPAGRVKWFDSKKGYGFIKDNNSEKDIFLHISSLEKSKLRVLKENQEIEFEIKEEKGKLQAVNLKRIKE' A
#
# COMPACT_ATOMS: atom_id res chain seq x y z
N MET A 1 -1.46 12.02 6.50
CA MET A 1 -1.63 10.61 6.13
C MET A 1 -0.26 9.96 6.02
N PRO A 2 -0.11 8.72 6.47
CA PRO A 2 1.19 8.06 6.33
C PRO A 2 1.55 7.86 4.86
N ALA A 3 2.84 7.82 4.61
CA ALA A 3 3.37 7.61 3.28
C ALA A 3 4.45 6.54 3.35
N GLY A 4 4.65 5.86 2.24
CA GLY A 4 5.65 4.83 2.17
C GLY A 4 6.01 4.49 0.74
N ARG A 5 6.77 3.43 0.59
CA ARG A 5 7.18 2.95 -0.73
C ARG A 5 6.71 1.52 -0.92
N VAL A 6 6.25 1.24 -2.13
CA VAL A 6 5.83 -0.11 -2.47
C VAL A 6 7.07 -1.01 -2.47
N LYS A 7 7.04 -2.04 -1.63
CA LYS A 7 8.11 -3.01 -1.57
C LYS A 7 8.02 -3.94 -2.76
N TRP A 8 6.84 -4.51 -2.96
CA TRP A 8 6.51 -5.30 -4.13
C TRP A 8 5.01 -5.49 -4.15
N PHE A 9 4.49 -5.78 -5.33
CA PHE A 9 3.08 -6.08 -5.49
C PHE A 9 2.92 -7.09 -6.62
N ASP A 10 2.17 -8.14 -6.35
CA ASP A 10 1.90 -9.19 -7.34
C ASP A 10 0.42 -9.17 -7.68
N SER A 11 0.09 -8.66 -8.87
CA SER A 11 -1.30 -8.56 -9.30
C SER A 11 -1.94 -9.92 -9.54
N LYS A 12 -1.15 -10.93 -9.83
CA LYS A 12 -1.68 -12.28 -10.01
C LYS A 12 -2.10 -12.90 -8.70
N LYS A 13 -1.31 -12.68 -7.65
CA LYS A 13 -1.63 -13.16 -6.32
C LYS A 13 -2.63 -12.26 -5.62
N GLY A 14 -2.71 -10.99 -6.05
CA GLY A 14 -3.66 -10.04 -5.51
C GLY A 14 -3.24 -9.37 -4.21
N TYR A 15 -1.94 -9.30 -3.93
CA TYR A 15 -1.47 -8.61 -2.74
C TYR A 15 -0.01 -8.21 -2.86
N GLY A 16 0.43 -7.39 -1.91
CA GLY A 16 1.80 -6.95 -1.82
C GLY A 16 2.05 -6.28 -0.49
N PHE A 17 3.15 -5.54 -0.39
CA PHE A 17 3.53 -4.86 0.83
C PHE A 17 4.07 -3.47 0.53
N ILE A 18 3.78 -2.56 1.45
CA ILE A 18 4.31 -1.20 1.43
C ILE A 18 5.16 -1.02 2.67
N LYS A 19 6.31 -0.39 2.52
CA LYS A 19 7.15 -0.06 3.66
C LYS A 19 6.81 1.35 4.12
N ASP A 20 6.36 1.47 5.37
CA ASP A 20 6.02 2.75 5.96
C ASP A 20 7.29 3.57 6.20
N ASN A 21 7.33 4.80 5.69
CA ASN A 21 8.51 5.66 5.83
C ASN A 21 8.82 6.02 7.28
N ASN A 22 7.82 6.11 8.12
CA ASN A 22 8.02 6.51 9.52
C ASN A 22 8.44 5.36 10.41
N SER A 23 7.74 4.26 10.36
CA SER A 23 7.98 3.14 11.26
C SER A 23 8.85 2.05 10.66
N GLU A 24 9.07 2.11 9.35
CA GLU A 24 9.79 1.10 8.58
C GLU A 24 9.15 -0.29 8.65
N LYS A 25 7.89 -0.35 9.07
CA LYS A 25 7.14 -1.59 9.11
C LYS A 25 6.55 -1.91 7.75
N ASP A 26 6.38 -3.20 7.50
CA ASP A 26 5.73 -3.65 6.28
C ASP A 26 4.22 -3.63 6.48
N ILE A 27 3.52 -2.95 5.59
CA ILE A 27 2.07 -2.82 5.64
C ILE A 27 1.47 -3.65 4.52
N PHE A 28 0.56 -4.54 4.86
CA PHE A 28 -0.09 -5.40 3.88
C PHE A 28 -0.96 -4.58 2.92
N LEU A 29 -0.88 -4.91 1.64
CA LEU A 29 -1.66 -4.22 0.61
C LEU A 29 -2.41 -5.27 -0.20
N HIS A 30 -3.75 -5.21 -0.16
CA HIS A 30 -4.59 -6.11 -0.93
C HIS A 30 -5.07 -5.44 -2.22
N ILE A 31 -5.25 -6.22 -3.27
CA ILE A 31 -5.66 -5.67 -4.57
C ILE A 31 -6.99 -4.92 -4.49
N SER A 32 -7.87 -5.32 -3.58
CA SER A 32 -9.13 -4.61 -3.41
C SER A 32 -8.93 -3.15 -3.00
N SER A 33 -7.86 -2.85 -2.27
CA SER A 33 -7.55 -1.47 -1.90
C SER A 33 -7.12 -0.67 -3.14
N LEU A 34 -6.40 -1.30 -4.05
CA LEU A 34 -6.05 -0.66 -5.32
C LEU A 34 -7.29 -0.35 -6.14
N GLU A 35 -8.19 -1.30 -6.25
CA GLU A 35 -9.41 -1.11 -7.02
C GLU A 35 -10.27 0.00 -6.45
N LYS A 36 -10.43 0.04 -5.14
CA LYS A 36 -11.20 1.10 -4.48
C LYS A 36 -10.57 2.46 -4.66
N SER A 37 -9.25 2.50 -4.76
CA SER A 37 -8.51 3.76 -4.95
C SER A 37 -8.35 4.11 -6.42
N LYS A 38 -8.89 3.31 -7.32
CA LYS A 38 -8.81 3.51 -8.77
C LYS A 38 -7.39 3.48 -9.30
N LEU A 39 -6.55 2.71 -8.64
CA LEU A 39 -5.18 2.48 -9.08
C LEU A 39 -5.13 1.13 -9.78
N ARG A 40 -4.31 1.02 -10.82
CA ARG A 40 -4.23 -0.22 -11.58
C ARG A 40 -3.03 -1.06 -11.19
N VAL A 41 -1.86 -0.45 -11.20
CA VAL A 41 -0.61 -1.15 -10.95
C VAL A 41 0.28 -0.26 -10.12
N LEU A 42 1.01 -0.88 -9.21
CA LEU A 42 2.02 -0.19 -8.41
C LEU A 42 3.38 -0.73 -8.79
N LYS A 43 4.33 0.17 -8.98
CA LYS A 43 5.70 -0.21 -9.30
C LYS A 43 6.50 -0.37 -8.02
N GLU A 44 7.53 -1.20 -8.08
CA GLU A 44 8.45 -1.36 -6.98
C GLU A 44 9.10 -0.01 -6.66
N ASN A 45 9.20 0.30 -5.37
CA ASN A 45 9.76 1.55 -4.85
C ASN A 45 8.95 2.80 -5.17
N GLN A 46 7.75 2.65 -5.71
CA GLN A 46 6.87 3.79 -5.94
C GLN A 46 6.41 4.38 -4.62
N GLU A 47 6.45 5.70 -4.50
CA GLU A 47 5.94 6.37 -3.32
C GLU A 47 4.43 6.46 -3.37
N ILE A 48 3.81 6.24 -2.22
CA ILE A 48 2.36 6.22 -2.14
C ILE A 48 1.92 6.68 -0.75
N GLU A 49 0.81 7.42 -0.71
CA GLU A 49 0.16 7.77 0.55
C GLU A 49 -0.96 6.78 0.79
N PHE A 50 -1.23 6.49 2.05
CA PHE A 50 -2.26 5.53 2.41
C PHE A 50 -2.72 5.76 3.84
N GLU A 51 -3.84 5.16 4.18
CA GLU A 51 -4.29 5.09 5.56
C GLU A 51 -4.02 3.69 6.07
N ILE A 52 -3.75 3.58 7.35
CA ILE A 52 -3.49 2.29 7.97
C ILE A 52 -4.74 1.84 8.71
N LYS A 53 -5.19 0.63 8.38
CA LYS A 53 -6.30 0.00 9.09
C LYS A 53 -5.76 -1.21 9.83
N GLU A 54 -5.98 -1.25 11.13
CA GLU A 54 -5.61 -2.41 11.91
C GLU A 54 -6.78 -3.33 12.03
N GLU A 55 -6.56 -4.60 11.70
CA GLU A 55 -7.60 -5.60 11.79
C GLU A 55 -6.98 -6.90 12.27
N LYS A 56 -7.47 -7.40 13.40
CA LYS A 56 -6.99 -8.63 14.02
C LYS A 56 -5.47 -8.65 14.21
N GLY A 57 -4.93 -7.51 14.61
CA GLY A 57 -3.50 -7.38 14.85
C GLY A 57 -2.64 -7.21 13.61
N LYS A 58 -3.26 -7.08 12.45
CA LYS A 58 -2.54 -6.88 11.19
C LYS A 58 -2.78 -5.47 10.67
N LEU A 59 -1.71 -4.86 10.17
CA LEU A 59 -1.81 -3.54 9.56
C LEU A 59 -2.03 -3.68 8.07
N GLN A 60 -3.01 -2.97 7.55
CA GLN A 60 -3.38 -3.01 6.15
C GLN A 60 -3.47 -1.60 5.59
N ALA A 61 -2.94 -1.40 4.38
CA ALA A 61 -3.03 -0.11 3.71
C ALA A 61 -4.38 -0.01 3.01
N VAL A 62 -5.06 1.13 3.22
CA VAL A 62 -6.35 1.41 2.58
C VAL A 62 -6.33 2.85 2.08
N ASN A 63 -7.30 3.20 1.24
CA ASN A 63 -7.42 4.57 0.71
C ASN A 63 -6.11 5.07 0.13
N LEU A 64 -5.57 4.32 -0.81
CA LEU A 64 -4.28 4.62 -1.42
C LEU A 64 -4.37 5.86 -2.30
N LYS A 65 -3.30 6.64 -2.29
CA LYS A 65 -3.21 7.82 -3.14
C LYS A 65 -1.80 7.93 -3.68
N ARG A 66 -1.67 8.05 -5.01
CA ARG A 66 -0.36 8.23 -5.62
C ARG A 66 0.18 9.60 -5.28
N ILE A 67 1.45 9.61 -4.90
CA ILE A 67 2.14 10.88 -4.70
C ILE A 67 2.54 11.40 -6.07
N LYS A 68 2.05 12.58 -6.38
CA LYS A 68 2.34 13.18 -7.67
C LYS A 68 3.70 13.83 -7.64
N GLU A 69 4.52 13.45 -8.57
CA GLU A 69 5.86 14.03 -8.70
C GLU A 69 5.81 15.32 -9.49
#